data_5134eb02b0c8e27c8d624577db4e6dac
#
_entry.id   5134eb02b0c8e27c8d624577db4e6dac
#
_cell.length_a   1.000
_cell.length_b   1.000
_cell.length_c   1.000
_cell.angle_alpha   90.00
_cell.angle_beta   90.00
_cell.angle_gamma   90.00
#
_symmetry.space_group_name_H-M   'P 1'
#
loop_
_entity.id
_entity.type
_entity.pdbx_description
1 polymer ?
#
loop_
_entity_poly.entity_id
_entity_poly.type
_entity_poly.pdbx_seq_one_letter_code
_entity_poly.pdbx_strand_id
1 'polypeptide(L)'
;MYYGSRGVVGLVKPTYRPGSMESFIKLMPEGVGFIPAHAGIRAGNEKELQEALTVAEKKVARLAELGADVVMIMGAPPTMVRGHGADRAIADSLTKKYKIPVTVATIAQVDAFRALGMKSLVGI
;
A
#
# COMPACT_ATOMS: atom_id res chain seq x y z
N MET A 1 19.89 -17.90 -1.46
CA MET A 1 19.48 -16.67 -2.14
C MET A 1 19.40 -15.50 -1.16
N TYR A 2 19.88 -14.33 -1.57
CA TYR A 2 19.80 -13.12 -0.74
C TYR A 2 18.42 -12.45 -0.95
N TYR A 3 17.64 -12.37 0.09
CA TYR A 3 16.35 -11.65 0.07
C TYR A 3 16.61 -10.14 -0.11
N GLY A 4 15.91 -9.53 -1.06
CA GLY A 4 16.10 -8.12 -1.41
C GLY A 4 17.15 -7.86 -2.49
N SER A 5 17.76 -8.88 -3.09
CA SER A 5 18.74 -8.71 -4.18
C SER A 5 18.14 -8.03 -5.44
N ARG A 6 16.82 -8.11 -5.62
CA ARG A 6 16.07 -7.48 -6.73
C ARG A 6 15.31 -6.24 -6.30
N GLY A 7 15.38 -5.86 -5.04
CA GLY A 7 14.69 -4.73 -4.45
C GLY A 7 13.90 -5.11 -3.21
N VAL A 8 13.55 -4.10 -2.43
CA VAL A 8 12.84 -4.25 -1.16
C VAL A 8 11.52 -3.49 -1.22
N VAL A 9 10.42 -4.20 -0.99
CA VAL A 9 9.07 -3.63 -0.94
C VAL A 9 8.67 -3.39 0.52
N GLY A 10 8.37 -2.14 0.86
CA GLY A 10 7.72 -1.79 2.11
C GLY A 10 6.20 -1.97 1.99
N LEU A 11 5.59 -2.71 2.91
CA LEU A 11 4.14 -2.96 2.91
C LEU A 11 3.51 -2.36 4.16
N VAL A 12 2.63 -1.36 3.97
CA VAL A 12 1.80 -0.81 5.06
C VAL A 12 0.43 -1.48 5.02
N LYS A 13 0.21 -2.41 5.92
CA LYS A 13 -1.05 -3.15 6.04
C LYS A 13 -2.00 -2.42 7.00
N PRO A 14 -3.31 -2.29 6.68
CA PRO A 14 -4.24 -1.57 7.54
C PRO A 14 -4.51 -2.28 8.87
N THR A 15 -4.59 -3.61 8.88
CA THR A 15 -4.94 -4.41 10.06
C THR A 15 -3.83 -5.42 10.39
N TYR A 16 -3.92 -6.04 11.57
CA TYR A 16 -3.04 -7.16 11.96
C TYR A 16 -3.55 -8.53 11.50
N ARG A 17 -4.70 -8.62 10.82
CA ARG A 17 -5.27 -9.90 10.37
C ARG A 17 -4.31 -10.59 9.39
N PRO A 18 -4.06 -11.90 9.52
CA PRO A 18 -3.22 -12.65 8.60
C PRO A 18 -3.87 -12.81 7.22
N GLY A 19 -3.12 -13.31 6.25
CA GLY A 19 -3.60 -13.78 4.95
C GLY A 19 -3.19 -12.92 3.77
N SER A 20 -3.57 -11.64 3.72
CA SER A 20 -3.33 -10.80 2.53
C SER A 20 -1.85 -10.53 2.26
N MET A 21 -1.04 -10.37 3.29
CA MET A 21 0.40 -10.14 3.12
C MET A 21 1.11 -11.41 2.65
N GLU A 22 0.76 -12.55 3.21
CA GLU A 22 1.31 -13.85 2.80
C GLU A 22 0.95 -14.18 1.36
N SER A 23 -0.29 -13.87 0.94
CA SER A 23 -0.71 -14.03 -0.45
C SER A 23 0.07 -13.10 -1.40
N PHE A 24 0.28 -11.84 -1.00
CA PHE A 24 1.06 -10.89 -1.76
C PHE A 24 2.51 -11.37 -1.95
N ILE A 25 3.16 -11.82 -0.88
CA ILE A 25 4.54 -12.32 -0.92
C ILE A 25 4.67 -13.52 -1.87
N LYS A 26 3.71 -14.43 -1.88
CA LYS A 26 3.71 -15.59 -2.78
C LYS A 26 3.65 -15.23 -4.27
N LEU A 27 3.10 -14.07 -4.61
CA LEU A 27 2.99 -13.59 -5.99
C LEU A 27 4.25 -12.87 -6.47
N MET A 28 5.15 -12.51 -5.56
CA MET A 28 6.35 -11.75 -5.92
C MET A 28 7.44 -12.64 -6.49
N PRO A 29 8.23 -12.10 -7.43
CA PRO A 29 9.39 -12.81 -7.95
C PRO A 29 10.39 -13.14 -6.85
N GLU A 30 11.10 -14.24 -7.03
CA GLU A 30 12.20 -14.63 -6.15
C GLU A 30 13.27 -13.51 -6.08
N GLY A 31 13.82 -13.28 -4.90
CA GLY A 31 14.81 -12.23 -4.67
C GLY A 31 14.25 -10.88 -4.26
N VAL A 32 12.92 -10.69 -4.28
CA VAL A 32 12.27 -9.49 -3.71
C VAL A 32 12.19 -9.63 -2.19
N GLY A 33 12.68 -8.63 -1.48
CA GLY A 33 12.58 -8.54 -0.02
C GLY A 33 11.36 -7.75 0.42
N PHE A 34 10.90 -7.96 1.66
CA PHE A 34 9.73 -7.28 2.21
C PHE A 34 9.99 -6.76 3.60
N ILE A 35 9.54 -5.54 3.87
CA ILE A 35 9.51 -4.96 5.22
C ILE A 35 8.06 -4.62 5.55
N PRO A 36 7.41 -5.37 6.46
CA PRO A 36 6.02 -5.11 6.84
C PRO A 36 5.89 -4.00 7.87
N ALA A 37 4.82 -3.22 7.76
CA ALA A 37 4.36 -2.29 8.76
C ALA A 37 2.82 -2.36 8.85
N HIS A 38 2.25 -1.92 9.96
CA HIS A 38 0.80 -1.99 10.20
C HIS A 38 0.26 -0.64 10.66
N ALA A 39 -0.88 -0.24 10.15
CA ALA A 39 -1.58 0.96 10.57
C ALA A 39 -2.46 0.76 11.81
N GLY A 40 -2.79 -0.49 12.14
CA GLY A 40 -3.41 -0.84 13.42
C GLY A 40 -4.92 -0.65 13.48
N ILE A 41 -5.64 -0.63 12.35
CA ILE A 41 -7.10 -0.57 12.32
C ILE A 41 -7.68 -1.83 12.94
N ARG A 42 -8.66 -1.67 13.83
CA ARG A 42 -9.33 -2.75 14.56
C ARG A 42 -10.79 -2.91 14.13
N ALA A 43 -11.59 -1.88 14.31
CA ALA A 43 -13.03 -1.89 14.05
C ALA A 43 -13.38 -1.40 12.63
N GLY A 44 -12.53 -0.56 12.04
CA GLY A 44 -12.76 -0.01 10.70
C GLY A 44 -13.82 1.09 10.67
N ASN A 45 -14.08 1.76 11.81
CA ASN A 45 -14.95 2.91 11.83
C ASN A 45 -14.30 4.13 11.16
N GLU A 46 -15.10 5.15 10.83
CA GLU A 46 -14.64 6.32 10.08
C GLU A 46 -13.46 7.03 10.75
N LYS A 47 -13.48 7.18 12.07
CA LYS A 47 -12.40 7.81 12.83
C LYS A 47 -11.09 7.04 12.66
N GLU A 48 -11.11 5.72 12.84
CA GLU A 48 -9.93 4.88 12.65
C GLU A 48 -9.41 4.94 11.21
N LEU A 49 -10.30 4.99 10.21
CA LEU A 49 -9.92 5.09 8.81
C LEU A 49 -9.24 6.43 8.50
N GLN A 50 -9.73 7.53 9.07
CA GLN A 50 -9.10 8.84 8.92
C GLN A 50 -7.74 8.91 9.61
N GLU A 51 -7.63 8.38 10.83
CA GLU A 51 -6.38 8.33 11.59
C GLU A 51 -5.35 7.38 10.93
N ALA A 52 -5.80 6.32 10.29
CA ALA A 52 -4.95 5.33 9.63
C ALA A 52 -4.04 5.94 8.56
N LEU A 53 -4.48 6.97 7.86
CA LEU A 53 -3.63 7.66 6.86
C LEU A 53 -2.46 8.38 7.51
N THR A 54 -2.68 9.02 8.66
CA THR A 54 -1.60 9.67 9.43
C THR A 54 -0.61 8.64 9.95
N VAL A 55 -1.11 7.50 10.42
CA VAL A 55 -0.25 6.38 10.85
C VAL A 55 0.50 5.79 9.65
N ALA A 56 -0.19 5.57 8.52
CA ALA A 56 0.42 5.05 7.31
C ALA A 56 1.56 5.95 6.80
N GLU A 57 1.39 7.28 6.83
CA GLU A 57 2.44 8.22 6.46
C GLU A 57 3.70 8.05 7.34
N LYS A 58 3.54 7.94 8.67
CA LYS A 58 4.66 7.68 9.58
C LYS A 58 5.35 6.34 9.27
N LYS A 59 4.57 5.32 8.86
CA LYS A 59 5.13 4.02 8.46
C LYS A 59 5.88 4.12 7.13
N VAL A 60 5.38 4.89 6.16
CA VAL A 60 6.09 5.16 4.90
C VAL A 60 7.45 5.81 5.18
N ALA A 61 7.49 6.84 6.02
CA ALA A 61 8.74 7.48 6.45
C ALA A 61 9.75 6.46 7.00
N ARG A 62 9.27 5.61 7.91
CA ARG A 62 10.13 4.60 8.53
C ARG A 62 10.61 3.53 7.54
N LEU A 63 9.75 3.11 6.62
CA LEU A 63 10.13 2.14 5.58
C LEU A 63 11.18 2.72 4.62
N ALA A 64 11.08 4.00 4.28
CA ALA A 64 12.11 4.70 3.50
C ALA A 64 13.47 4.71 4.22
N GLU A 65 13.48 5.05 5.52
CA GLU A 65 14.69 5.01 6.34
C GLU A 65 15.31 3.61 6.43
N LEU A 66 14.48 2.56 6.42
CA LEU A 66 14.91 1.16 6.47
C LEU A 66 15.40 0.63 5.10
N GLY A 67 15.37 1.45 4.07
CA GLY A 67 15.90 1.09 2.75
C GLY A 67 14.89 0.37 1.85
N ALA A 68 13.59 0.61 2.02
CA ALA A 68 12.61 0.17 1.03
C ALA A 68 12.81 0.95 -0.29
N ASP A 69 12.77 0.23 -1.41
CA ASP A 69 12.87 0.82 -2.76
C ASP A 69 11.51 1.32 -3.26
N VAL A 70 10.43 0.78 -2.76
CA VAL A 70 9.05 1.16 -3.04
C VAL A 70 8.17 0.84 -1.84
N VAL A 71 7.14 1.64 -1.62
CA VAL A 71 6.16 1.36 -0.55
C VAL A 71 4.75 1.23 -1.13
N MET A 72 4.05 0.20 -0.70
CA MET A 72 2.63 0.00 -0.99
C MET A 72 1.80 0.14 0.29
N ILE A 73 0.81 1.04 0.26
CA ILE A 73 -0.22 1.13 1.29
C ILE A 73 -1.36 0.21 0.86
N MET A 74 -1.54 -0.88 1.60
CA MET A 74 -2.55 -1.90 1.34
C MET A 74 -3.91 -1.47 1.89
N GLY A 75 -4.98 -1.99 1.27
CA GLY A 75 -6.35 -1.74 1.68
C GLY A 75 -6.93 -0.44 1.10
N ALA A 76 -8.13 -0.54 0.54
CA ALA A 76 -8.83 0.58 -0.10
C ALA A 76 -9.47 1.57 0.89
N PRO A 77 -10.15 1.13 1.98
CA PRO A 77 -10.98 2.02 2.79
C PRO A 77 -10.26 3.26 3.33
N PRO A 78 -9.03 3.19 3.86
CA PRO A 78 -8.36 4.38 4.40
C PRO A 78 -8.15 5.51 3.39
N THR A 79 -7.95 5.18 2.12
CA THR A 79 -7.78 6.19 1.06
C THR A 79 -9.12 6.65 0.49
N MET A 80 -10.12 5.77 0.44
CA MET A 80 -11.44 6.06 -0.12
C MET A 80 -12.27 7.04 0.72
N VAL A 81 -12.11 7.05 2.05
CA VAL A 81 -12.85 7.99 2.93
C VAL A 81 -12.58 9.46 2.65
N ARG A 82 -11.50 9.77 1.94
CA ARG A 82 -11.17 11.14 1.53
C ARG A 82 -11.74 11.55 0.17
N GLY A 83 -12.50 10.66 -0.49
CA GLY A 83 -13.18 10.93 -1.75
C GLY A 83 -12.37 10.62 -3.00
N HIS A 84 -12.98 10.91 -4.14
CA HIS A 84 -12.44 10.60 -5.46
C HIS A 84 -11.10 11.30 -5.72
N GLY A 85 -10.12 10.56 -6.22
CA GLY A 85 -8.78 11.08 -6.55
C GLY A 85 -7.85 11.28 -5.35
N ALA A 86 -8.33 11.11 -4.12
CA ALA A 86 -7.51 11.27 -2.91
C ALA A 86 -6.38 10.25 -2.84
N ASP A 87 -6.60 9.03 -3.34
CA ASP A 87 -5.61 7.96 -3.39
C ASP A 87 -4.36 8.37 -4.18
N ARG A 88 -4.56 8.93 -5.37
CA ARG A 88 -3.43 9.41 -6.21
C ARG A 88 -2.75 10.62 -5.58
N ALA A 89 -3.50 11.57 -5.06
CA ALA A 89 -2.94 12.74 -4.37
C ALA A 89 -2.09 12.34 -3.15
N ILE A 90 -2.54 11.34 -2.38
CA ILE A 90 -1.79 10.79 -1.25
C ILE A 90 -0.49 10.12 -1.72
N ALA A 91 -0.56 9.24 -2.72
CA ALA A 91 0.59 8.54 -3.26
C ALA A 91 1.64 9.51 -3.81
N ASP A 92 1.23 10.49 -4.59
CA ASP A 92 2.12 11.51 -5.18
C ASP A 92 2.77 12.39 -4.11
N SER A 93 2.00 12.82 -3.11
CA SER A 93 2.51 13.62 -1.99
C SER A 93 3.57 12.86 -1.19
N LEU A 94 3.31 11.59 -0.86
CA LEU A 94 4.25 10.76 -0.11
C LEU A 94 5.50 10.43 -0.94
N THR A 95 5.34 10.14 -2.23
CA THR A 95 6.45 9.93 -3.16
C THR A 95 7.37 11.14 -3.21
N LYS A 96 6.80 12.35 -3.35
CA LYS A 96 7.56 13.59 -3.38
C LYS A 96 8.27 13.86 -2.05
N LYS A 97 7.58 13.61 -0.93
CA LYS A 97 8.09 13.90 0.42
C LYS A 97 9.24 12.97 0.81
N TYR A 98 9.09 11.69 0.56
CA TYR A 98 10.07 10.68 1.01
C TYR A 98 11.02 10.21 -0.10
N LYS A 99 10.84 10.69 -1.33
CA LYS A 99 11.71 10.43 -2.50
C LYS A 99 11.87 8.95 -2.83
N ILE A 100 10.86 8.17 -2.55
CA ILE A 100 10.72 6.78 -2.99
C ILE A 100 9.33 6.60 -3.60
N PRO A 101 9.14 5.71 -4.59
CA PRO A 101 7.82 5.42 -5.13
C PRO A 101 6.87 4.93 -4.04
N VAL A 102 5.71 5.58 -3.94
CA VAL A 102 4.62 5.15 -3.06
C VAL A 102 3.39 4.89 -3.90
N THR A 103 2.74 3.77 -3.70
CA THR A 103 1.46 3.44 -4.32
C THR A 103 0.44 3.02 -3.28
N VAL A 104 -0.83 3.03 -3.65
CA VAL A 104 -1.93 2.55 -2.82
C VAL A 104 -2.73 1.48 -3.56
N ALA A 105 -3.40 0.60 -2.83
CA ALA A 105 -4.09 -0.56 -3.40
C ALA A 105 -5.12 -0.18 -4.48
N THR A 106 -5.85 0.93 -4.31
CA THR A 106 -6.85 1.41 -5.27
C THR A 106 -6.24 1.81 -6.61
N ILE A 107 -5.08 2.47 -6.62
CA ILE A 107 -4.35 2.80 -7.84
C ILE A 107 -3.92 1.51 -8.54
N ALA A 108 -3.32 0.58 -7.82
CA ALA A 108 -2.87 -0.69 -8.38
C ALA A 108 -4.02 -1.50 -8.99
N GLN A 109 -5.19 -1.51 -8.35
CA GLN A 109 -6.39 -2.16 -8.90
C GLN A 109 -6.86 -1.52 -10.21
N VAL A 110 -6.95 -0.19 -10.26
CA VAL A 110 -7.36 0.54 -11.48
C VAL A 110 -6.36 0.31 -12.60
N ASP A 111 -5.08 0.35 -12.32
CA ASP A 111 -4.03 0.13 -13.32
C ASP A 111 -4.05 -1.31 -13.84
N ALA A 112 -4.32 -2.31 -12.97
CA ALA A 112 -4.51 -3.71 -13.39
C ALA A 112 -5.74 -3.88 -14.30
N PHE A 113 -6.88 -3.26 -13.97
CA PHE A 113 -8.07 -3.30 -14.81
C PHE A 113 -7.83 -2.69 -16.19
N ARG A 114 -7.12 -1.57 -16.24
CA ARG A 114 -6.73 -0.93 -17.51
C ARG A 114 -5.80 -1.81 -18.34
N ALA A 115 -4.80 -2.43 -17.72
CA ALA A 115 -3.88 -3.35 -18.38
C ALA A 115 -4.59 -4.58 -18.97
N LEU A 116 -5.68 -5.04 -18.34
CA LEU A 116 -6.54 -6.11 -18.82
C LEU A 116 -7.55 -5.66 -19.90
N GLY A 117 -7.56 -4.37 -20.28
CA GLY A 117 -8.51 -3.82 -21.25
C GLY A 117 -9.95 -3.75 -20.76
N MET A 118 -10.17 -3.80 -19.45
CA MET A 118 -11.51 -3.74 -18.85
C MET A 118 -12.10 -2.34 -19.01
N LYS A 119 -13.32 -2.26 -19.59
CA LYS A 119 -14.04 -0.99 -19.79
C LYS A 119 -15.15 -0.77 -18.78
N SER A 120 -15.65 -1.83 -18.18
CA SER A 120 -16.68 -1.80 -17.14
C SER A 120 -16.48 -2.95 -16.17
N LEU A 121 -16.92 -2.77 -14.93
CA LEU A 121 -16.95 -3.82 -13.92
C LEU A 121 -18.15 -3.62 -13.01
N VAL A 122 -18.59 -4.68 -12.39
CA VAL A 122 -19.66 -4.66 -11.39
C VAL A 122 -19.05 -5.02 -10.04
N GLY A 123 -19.30 -4.18 -9.05
CA GLY A 123 -18.99 -4.48 -7.66
C GLY A 123 -20.19 -5.12 -6.96
N ILE A 124 -19.95 -6.12 -6.15
CA ILE A 124 -20.94 -6.80 -5.30
C ILE A 124 -20.48 -6.79 -3.85
#